data_4be2b5220eb2aa64b9f51941dc9ebe82
#
_entry.id   4be2b5220eb2aa64b9f51941dc9ebe82
#
_cell.length_a   1.000
_cell.length_b   1.000
_cell.length_c   1.000
_cell.angle_alpha   90.00
_cell.angle_beta   90.00
_cell.angle_gamma   90.00
#
_symmetry.space_group_name_H-M   'P 1'
#
loop_
_entity.id
_entity.type
_entity.pdbx_description
1 polymer ?
#
loop_
_entity_poly.entity_id
_entity_poly.type
_entity_poly.pdbx_seq_one_letter_code
_entity_poly.pdbx_strand_id
1 'polypeptide(L)'
;MSDEIVNRVANSALIAIDLADYAPSQSIAILDVKDFLFQEIILKEKEFRANLKEFDFSIYQDKIVAINCSSDAIVPMWAFMLITSYLKGIASEIHFGKKEDVIQQIFTANIDAIDSTEFENKKVIVKGCGQIPLSESLYIAITKKLQNTVSSLMFGEACSAVPVFKKK
;
A
#
# COMPACT_ATOMS: atom_id res chain seq x y z
N MET A 1 25.17 -45.67 11.94
CA MET A 1 23.79 -45.14 11.72
C MET A 1 23.89 -43.65 11.75
N SER A 2 23.90 -43.02 10.59
CA SER A 2 23.89 -41.55 10.47
C SER A 2 22.42 -41.10 10.58
N ASP A 3 22.08 -40.46 11.68
CA ASP A 3 20.81 -39.74 11.78
C ASP A 3 20.84 -38.59 10.76
N GLU A 4 20.20 -38.79 9.62
CA GLU A 4 19.88 -37.72 8.69
C GLU A 4 18.99 -36.72 9.44
N ILE A 5 19.50 -35.54 9.69
CA ILE A 5 18.71 -34.42 10.20
C ILE A 5 17.72 -34.03 9.09
N VAL A 6 16.58 -34.70 9.09
CA VAL A 6 15.49 -34.35 8.16
C VAL A 6 15.00 -32.97 8.56
N ASN A 7 15.24 -31.98 7.72
CA ASN A 7 14.73 -30.63 7.91
C ASN A 7 13.20 -30.66 7.79
N ARG A 8 12.51 -30.86 8.91
CA ARG A 8 11.03 -30.97 8.98
C ARG A 8 10.32 -29.71 8.51
N VAL A 9 11.02 -28.58 8.45
CA VAL A 9 10.49 -27.30 7.95
C VAL A 9 10.43 -27.30 6.42
N ALA A 10 11.42 -27.89 5.75
CA ALA A 10 11.40 -28.00 4.27
C ALA A 10 10.36 -29.01 3.77
N ASN A 11 9.95 -29.99 4.58
CA ASN A 11 8.93 -30.99 4.25
C ASN A 11 7.53 -30.65 4.76
N SER A 12 7.36 -29.58 5.55
CA SER A 12 6.05 -29.10 5.91
C SER A 12 5.50 -28.28 4.75
N ALA A 13 4.27 -28.53 4.32
CA ALA A 13 3.54 -27.69 3.34
C ALA A 13 3.18 -26.31 3.95
N LEU A 14 4.14 -25.70 4.65
CA LEU A 14 4.05 -24.39 5.27
C LEU A 14 4.52 -23.33 4.30
N ILE A 15 3.63 -22.42 3.96
CA ILE A 15 3.93 -21.28 3.09
C ILE A 15 4.18 -20.06 3.97
N ALA A 16 5.31 -19.41 3.76
CA ALA A 16 5.60 -18.13 4.40
C ALA A 16 5.20 -16.98 3.46
N ILE A 17 4.46 -16.01 4.01
CA ILE A 17 4.13 -14.76 3.36
C ILE A 17 4.85 -13.65 4.13
N ASP A 18 5.71 -12.92 3.45
CA ASP A 18 6.29 -11.69 4.00
C ASP A 18 5.43 -10.51 3.55
N LEU A 19 4.84 -9.77 4.50
CA LEU A 19 4.01 -8.61 4.17
C LEU A 19 4.83 -7.55 3.44
N ALA A 20 6.13 -7.42 3.69
CA ALA A 20 6.97 -6.44 3.02
C ALA A 20 7.01 -6.61 1.49
N ASP A 21 6.77 -7.82 0.97
CA ASP A 21 6.73 -8.10 -0.47
C ASP A 21 5.56 -7.41 -1.20
N TYR A 22 4.56 -6.98 -0.45
CA TYR A 22 3.37 -6.29 -0.99
C TYR A 22 3.43 -4.78 -0.86
N ALA A 23 4.56 -4.23 -0.42
CA ALA A 23 4.77 -2.80 -0.35
C ALA A 23 4.74 -2.14 -1.74
N PRO A 24 4.39 -0.85 -1.83
CA PRO A 24 4.52 -0.11 -3.09
C PRO A 24 5.93 -0.23 -3.67
N SER A 25 6.05 -0.67 -4.92
CA SER A 25 7.34 -0.85 -5.61
C SER A 25 7.86 0.45 -6.23
N GLN A 26 6.98 1.42 -6.47
CA GLN A 26 7.31 2.69 -7.10
C GLN A 26 7.49 3.82 -6.08
N SER A 27 8.26 4.84 -6.46
CA SER A 27 8.41 6.03 -5.63
C SER A 27 7.13 6.83 -5.56
N ILE A 28 6.76 7.27 -4.35
CA ILE A 28 5.61 8.14 -4.11
C ILE A 28 6.09 9.58 -4.07
N ALA A 29 5.59 10.38 -5.02
CA ALA A 29 5.78 11.82 -5.08
C ALA A 29 4.59 12.54 -4.45
N ILE A 30 4.83 13.69 -3.85
CA ILE A 30 3.78 14.53 -3.26
C ILE A 30 3.47 15.67 -4.22
N LEU A 31 2.18 15.92 -4.46
CA LEU A 31 1.69 17.14 -5.06
C LEU A 31 0.88 17.88 -4.00
N ASP A 32 1.43 18.99 -3.52
CA ASP A 32 0.76 19.81 -2.52
C ASP A 32 -0.08 20.90 -3.21
N VAL A 33 -1.38 20.87 -2.98
CA VAL A 33 -2.34 21.81 -3.60
C VAL A 33 -2.06 23.25 -3.17
N LYS A 34 -1.51 23.47 -1.97
CA LYS A 34 -1.20 24.81 -1.47
C LYS A 34 -0.27 25.59 -2.40
N ASP A 35 0.63 24.90 -3.12
CA ASP A 35 1.61 25.52 -4.01
C ASP A 35 0.95 26.24 -5.21
N PHE A 36 -0.32 25.94 -5.48
CA PHE A 36 -1.15 26.54 -6.54
C PHE A 36 -2.14 27.57 -5.99
N LEU A 37 -2.17 27.80 -4.68
CA LEU A 37 -3.11 28.72 -4.03
C LEU A 37 -2.51 30.12 -3.85
N PHE A 38 -3.38 31.12 -3.89
CA PHE A 38 -2.97 32.48 -3.53
C PHE A 38 -2.62 32.53 -2.03
N GLN A 39 -1.41 32.98 -1.73
CA GLN A 39 -0.84 33.01 -0.36
C GLN A 39 -0.97 31.66 0.37
N GLU A 40 -0.90 30.56 -0.39
CA GLU A 40 -0.97 29.18 0.12
C GLU A 40 -2.32 28.81 0.81
N ILE A 41 -3.32 29.69 0.81
CA ILE A 41 -4.54 29.53 1.61
C ILE A 41 -5.81 29.71 0.74
N ILE A 42 -5.79 30.60 -0.24
CA ILE A 42 -7.00 30.99 -0.96
C ILE A 42 -6.97 30.44 -2.38
N LEU A 43 -7.98 29.64 -2.73
CA LEU A 43 -8.18 29.22 -4.12
C LEU A 43 -8.90 30.30 -4.92
N LYS A 44 -8.16 30.96 -5.82
CA LYS A 44 -8.71 31.85 -6.84
C LYS A 44 -8.77 31.10 -8.15
N GLU A 45 -9.95 30.73 -8.63
CA GLU A 45 -10.12 29.80 -9.75
C GLU A 45 -9.27 30.16 -10.97
N LYS A 46 -9.30 31.43 -11.41
CA LYS A 46 -8.56 31.87 -12.61
C LYS A 46 -7.05 31.71 -12.45
N GLU A 47 -6.50 32.10 -11.31
CA GLU A 47 -5.08 31.98 -11.00
C GLU A 47 -4.69 30.49 -10.84
N PHE A 48 -5.50 29.71 -10.13
CA PHE A 48 -5.27 28.27 -9.93
C PHE A 48 -5.20 27.53 -11.26
N ARG A 49 -6.13 27.80 -12.18
CA ARG A 49 -6.10 27.20 -13.53
C ARG A 49 -4.88 27.62 -14.35
N ALA A 50 -4.46 28.88 -14.24
CA ALA A 50 -3.29 29.38 -14.92
C ALA A 50 -2.02 28.69 -14.37
N ASN A 51 -1.87 28.64 -13.05
CA ASN A 51 -0.73 27.99 -12.39
C ASN A 51 -0.61 26.51 -12.78
N LEU A 52 -1.70 25.77 -12.78
CA LEU A 52 -1.69 24.37 -13.22
C LEU A 52 -1.33 24.20 -14.68
N LYS A 53 -1.75 25.12 -15.55
CA LYS A 53 -1.42 25.07 -16.98
C LYS A 53 0.08 25.29 -17.25
N GLU A 54 0.73 26.13 -16.44
CA GLU A 54 2.15 26.45 -16.57
C GLU A 54 3.05 25.46 -15.84
N PHE A 55 2.50 24.65 -14.94
CA PHE A 55 3.26 23.70 -14.16
C PHE A 55 3.72 22.50 -15.00
N ASP A 56 4.96 22.09 -14.83
CA ASP A 56 5.52 20.92 -15.50
C ASP A 56 5.18 19.63 -14.75
N PHE A 57 4.11 18.96 -15.17
CA PHE A 57 3.70 17.68 -14.60
C PHE A 57 4.61 16.52 -14.98
N SER A 58 5.56 16.68 -15.91
CA SER A 58 6.46 15.59 -16.30
C SER A 58 7.34 15.08 -15.14
N ILE A 59 7.54 15.90 -14.11
CA ILE A 59 8.23 15.50 -12.88
C ILE A 59 7.58 14.31 -12.17
N TYR A 60 6.30 14.04 -12.46
CA TYR A 60 5.51 12.93 -11.92
C TYR A 60 5.45 11.71 -12.85
N GLN A 61 6.21 11.73 -13.96
CA GLN A 61 6.18 10.63 -14.93
C GLN A 61 6.48 9.30 -14.25
N ASP A 62 5.57 8.33 -14.46
CA ASP A 62 5.65 6.95 -13.96
C ASP A 62 5.75 6.81 -12.43
N LYS A 63 5.39 7.86 -11.69
CA LYS A 63 5.37 7.85 -10.22
C LYS A 63 3.95 7.67 -9.69
N ILE A 64 3.85 7.15 -8.48
CA ILE A 64 2.63 7.24 -7.68
C ILE A 64 2.57 8.67 -7.12
N VAL A 65 1.44 9.36 -7.29
CA VAL A 65 1.27 10.72 -6.80
C VAL A 65 0.27 10.78 -5.65
N ALA A 66 0.72 11.28 -4.51
CA ALA A 66 -0.09 11.61 -3.37
C ALA A 66 -0.48 13.09 -3.44
N ILE A 67 -1.75 13.38 -3.71
CA ILE A 67 -2.29 14.73 -3.71
C ILE A 67 -2.76 15.05 -2.29
N ASN A 68 -2.28 16.14 -1.72
CA ASN A 68 -2.78 16.66 -0.46
C ASN A 68 -2.82 18.19 -0.46
N CYS A 69 -3.33 18.79 0.61
CA CYS A 69 -3.16 20.19 0.91
C CYS A 69 -2.61 20.31 2.33
N SER A 70 -1.39 20.80 2.47
CA SER A 70 -0.74 20.92 3.79
C SER A 70 -1.08 22.21 4.53
N SER A 71 -1.85 23.12 3.91
CA SER A 71 -2.39 24.33 4.55
C SER A 71 -3.84 24.14 4.98
N ASP A 72 -4.36 25.05 5.82
CA ASP A 72 -5.75 25.07 6.27
C ASP A 72 -6.71 25.64 5.21
N ALA A 73 -6.35 25.56 3.94
CA ALA A 73 -7.16 26.06 2.83
C ALA A 73 -8.43 25.23 2.63
N ILE A 74 -9.52 25.90 2.33
CA ILE A 74 -10.74 25.22 1.84
C ILE A 74 -10.60 25.00 0.34
N VAL A 75 -10.29 23.76 -0.04
CA VAL A 75 -10.11 23.37 -1.43
C VAL A 75 -11.38 22.71 -1.95
N PRO A 76 -12.07 23.30 -2.96
CA PRO A 76 -13.26 22.68 -3.55
C PRO A 76 -12.90 21.39 -4.30
N MET A 77 -13.83 20.43 -4.31
CA MET A 77 -13.62 19.10 -4.90
C MET A 77 -13.21 19.13 -6.38
N TRP A 78 -13.71 20.10 -7.15
CA TRP A 78 -13.36 20.24 -8.56
C TRP A 78 -11.85 20.53 -8.79
N ALA A 79 -11.16 21.13 -7.81
CA ALA A 79 -9.74 21.41 -7.91
C ALA A 79 -8.92 20.10 -7.92
N PHE A 80 -9.27 19.12 -7.09
CA PHE A 80 -8.67 17.79 -7.10
C PHE A 80 -8.96 17.05 -8.41
N MET A 81 -10.19 17.18 -8.94
CA MET A 81 -10.55 16.60 -10.24
C MET A 81 -9.72 17.21 -11.36
N LEU A 82 -9.49 18.53 -11.33
CA LEU A 82 -8.70 19.23 -12.33
C LEU A 82 -7.22 18.79 -12.26
N ILE A 83 -6.61 18.75 -11.09
CA ILE A 83 -5.24 18.26 -10.90
C ILE A 83 -5.13 16.82 -11.42
N THR A 84 -6.08 15.96 -11.06
CA THR A 84 -6.11 14.57 -11.54
C THR A 84 -6.15 14.50 -13.07
N SER A 85 -6.87 15.41 -13.74
CA SER A 85 -6.94 15.45 -15.20
C SER A 85 -5.58 15.79 -15.85
N TYR A 86 -4.75 16.60 -15.21
CA TYR A 86 -3.39 16.89 -15.67
C TYR A 86 -2.42 15.74 -15.43
N LEU A 87 -2.61 14.99 -14.34
CA LEU A 87 -1.74 13.84 -13.99
C LEU A 87 -2.08 12.58 -14.79
N LYS A 88 -3.29 12.50 -15.34
CA LYS A 88 -3.74 11.31 -16.09
C LYS A 88 -2.85 11.07 -17.31
N GLY A 89 -2.30 9.88 -17.39
CA GLY A 89 -1.38 9.48 -18.47
C GLY A 89 0.08 9.90 -18.25
N ILE A 90 0.37 10.57 -17.13
CA ILE A 90 1.72 10.93 -16.68
C ILE A 90 2.08 10.10 -15.44
N ALA A 91 1.28 10.22 -14.38
CA ALA A 91 1.46 9.43 -13.17
C ALA A 91 1.02 7.97 -13.39
N SER A 92 1.69 7.02 -12.74
CA SER A 92 1.28 5.62 -12.72
C SER A 92 0.00 5.40 -11.91
N GLU A 93 -0.10 6.06 -10.75
CA GLU A 93 -1.26 6.05 -9.88
C GLU A 93 -1.45 7.42 -9.23
N ILE A 94 -2.69 7.74 -8.87
CA ILE A 94 -3.06 9.01 -8.25
C ILE A 94 -3.93 8.73 -7.03
N HIS A 95 -3.52 9.22 -5.87
CA HIS A 95 -4.20 9.01 -4.59
C HIS A 95 -4.34 10.33 -3.83
N PHE A 96 -5.33 10.38 -2.94
CA PHE A 96 -5.48 11.49 -2.00
C PHE A 96 -4.96 11.09 -0.61
N GLY A 97 -4.16 11.94 0.00
CA GLY A 97 -3.64 11.77 1.35
C GLY A 97 -2.18 12.21 1.48
N LYS A 98 -1.68 12.11 2.70
CA LYS A 98 -0.24 12.24 2.95
C LYS A 98 0.48 11.00 2.40
N LYS A 99 1.77 11.10 2.24
CA LYS A 99 2.59 9.99 1.69
C LYS A 99 2.39 8.69 2.47
N GLU A 100 2.35 8.78 3.79
CA GLU A 100 2.18 7.63 4.69
C GLU A 100 0.81 6.98 4.51
N ASP A 101 -0.25 7.77 4.36
CA ASP A 101 -1.61 7.29 4.13
C ASP A 101 -1.72 6.57 2.79
N VAL A 102 -1.09 7.13 1.74
CA VAL A 102 -1.06 6.53 0.40
C VAL A 102 -0.27 5.22 0.39
N ILE A 103 0.85 5.14 1.11
CA ILE A 103 1.57 3.87 1.31
C ILE A 103 0.63 2.80 1.86
N GLN A 104 -0.12 3.13 2.92
CA GLN A 104 -1.04 2.18 3.56
C GLN A 104 -2.20 1.80 2.63
N GLN A 105 -2.74 2.74 1.86
CA GLN A 105 -3.81 2.46 0.89
C GLN A 105 -3.35 1.47 -0.17
N ILE A 106 -2.18 1.70 -0.79
CA ILE A 106 -1.63 0.83 -1.84
C ILE A 106 -1.28 -0.54 -1.26
N PHE A 107 -0.64 -0.56 -0.10
CA PHE A 107 -0.28 -1.79 0.58
C PHE A 107 -1.51 -2.67 0.84
N THR A 108 -2.58 -2.07 1.36
CA THR A 108 -3.85 -2.78 1.60
C THR A 108 -4.44 -3.28 0.28
N ALA A 109 -4.45 -2.46 -0.77
CA ALA A 109 -4.93 -2.86 -2.08
C ALA A 109 -4.14 -4.04 -2.67
N ASN A 110 -2.81 -4.04 -2.51
CA ASN A 110 -1.95 -5.14 -2.95
C ASN A 110 -2.26 -6.44 -2.19
N ILE A 111 -2.50 -6.37 -0.87
CA ILE A 111 -2.93 -7.53 -0.07
C ILE A 111 -4.31 -8.03 -0.53
N ASP A 112 -5.25 -7.13 -0.78
CA ASP A 112 -6.60 -7.49 -1.26
C ASP A 112 -6.56 -8.12 -2.66
N ALA A 113 -5.57 -7.77 -3.47
CA ALA A 113 -5.35 -8.33 -4.81
C ALA A 113 -4.71 -9.73 -4.82
N ILE A 114 -4.24 -10.24 -3.66
CA ILE A 114 -3.65 -11.58 -3.57
C ILE A 114 -4.66 -12.63 -4.07
N ASP A 115 -4.22 -13.53 -4.93
CA ASP A 115 -5.02 -14.71 -5.27
C ASP A 115 -4.97 -15.72 -4.12
N SER A 116 -6.02 -15.71 -3.30
CA SER A 116 -6.11 -16.61 -2.14
C SER A 116 -6.24 -18.09 -2.52
N THR A 117 -6.57 -18.42 -3.75
CA THR A 117 -6.70 -19.83 -4.21
C THR A 117 -5.36 -20.58 -4.16
N GLU A 118 -4.25 -19.85 -4.31
CA GLU A 118 -2.91 -20.43 -4.19
C GLU A 118 -2.62 -20.99 -2.79
N PHE A 119 -3.36 -20.52 -1.78
CA PHE A 119 -3.20 -20.91 -0.38
C PHE A 119 -4.29 -21.88 0.10
N GLU A 120 -5.12 -22.39 -0.81
CA GLU A 120 -6.25 -23.24 -0.45
C GLU A 120 -5.80 -24.49 0.32
N ASN A 121 -6.41 -24.69 1.51
CA ASN A 121 -6.12 -25.78 2.43
C ASN A 121 -4.66 -25.89 2.90
N LYS A 122 -3.84 -24.86 2.69
CA LYS A 122 -2.42 -24.83 3.10
C LYS A 122 -2.27 -24.25 4.50
N LYS A 123 -1.13 -24.54 5.12
CA LYS A 123 -0.71 -23.88 6.37
C LYS A 123 0.10 -22.64 5.98
N VAL A 124 -0.29 -21.46 6.46
CA VAL A 124 0.34 -20.20 6.13
C VAL A 124 0.88 -19.54 7.38
N ILE A 125 2.10 -19.02 7.28
CA ILE A 125 2.71 -18.17 8.30
C ILE A 125 2.93 -16.78 7.70
N VAL A 126 2.38 -15.77 8.36
CA VAL A 126 2.57 -14.37 7.99
C VAL A 126 3.68 -13.79 8.85
N LYS A 127 4.68 -13.26 8.19
CA LYS A 127 5.77 -12.52 8.82
C LYS A 127 5.82 -11.09 8.27
N GLY A 128 6.48 -10.25 8.99
CA GLY A 128 6.73 -8.88 8.57
C GLY A 128 8.09 -8.50 9.12
N CYS A 129 9.12 -8.69 8.31
CA CYS A 129 10.48 -8.28 8.60
C CYS A 129 10.90 -7.29 7.55
N GLY A 130 11.28 -6.08 7.96
CA GLY A 130 11.77 -5.12 6.99
C GLY A 130 11.88 -3.69 7.55
N GLN A 131 12.44 -2.82 6.74
CA GLN A 131 12.59 -1.39 7.05
C GLN A 131 11.28 -0.61 6.82
N ILE A 132 10.25 -1.27 6.26
CA ILE A 132 8.96 -0.63 5.97
C ILE A 132 8.07 -0.77 7.20
N PRO A 133 7.54 0.33 7.74
CA PRO A 133 6.61 0.27 8.86
C PRO A 133 5.35 -0.51 8.46
N LEU A 134 5.12 -1.63 9.12
CA LEU A 134 3.92 -2.44 8.95
C LEU A 134 2.91 -2.05 10.02
N SER A 135 1.76 -1.56 9.60
CA SER A 135 0.67 -1.20 10.51
C SER A 135 -0.21 -2.42 10.86
N GLU A 136 -0.90 -2.34 11.97
CA GLU A 136 -1.86 -3.35 12.42
C GLU A 136 -2.93 -3.62 11.36
N SER A 137 -3.31 -2.59 10.57
CA SER A 137 -4.32 -2.72 9.51
C SER A 137 -3.91 -3.71 8.42
N LEU A 138 -2.62 -3.85 8.11
CA LEU A 138 -2.12 -4.79 7.12
C LEU A 138 -2.25 -6.25 7.61
N TYR A 139 -1.99 -6.49 8.89
CA TYR A 139 -2.19 -7.82 9.49
C TYR A 139 -3.67 -8.18 9.57
N ILE A 140 -4.55 -7.21 9.82
CA ILE A 140 -5.99 -7.41 9.75
C ILE A 140 -6.41 -7.72 8.31
N ALA A 141 -5.91 -6.99 7.31
CA ALA A 141 -6.24 -7.20 5.91
C ALA A 141 -5.85 -8.61 5.43
N ILE A 142 -4.58 -9.04 5.66
CA ILE A 142 -4.12 -10.37 5.25
C ILE A 142 -4.88 -11.49 5.97
N THR A 143 -5.21 -11.30 7.25
CA THR A 143 -6.01 -12.27 8.00
C THR A 143 -7.41 -12.42 7.39
N LYS A 144 -8.10 -11.32 7.12
CA LYS A 144 -9.41 -11.32 6.44
C LYS A 144 -9.34 -11.99 5.07
N LYS A 145 -8.27 -11.75 4.32
CA LYS A 145 -8.07 -12.29 2.98
C LYS A 145 -7.91 -13.81 2.97
N LEU A 146 -7.15 -14.35 3.93
CA LEU A 146 -6.73 -15.76 3.90
C LEU A 146 -7.56 -16.68 4.78
N GLN A 147 -8.19 -16.18 5.84
CA GLN A 147 -8.83 -17.00 6.89
C GLN A 147 -9.81 -18.06 6.34
N ASN A 148 -10.57 -17.75 5.30
CA ASN A 148 -11.57 -18.68 4.76
C ASN A 148 -10.97 -19.71 3.80
N THR A 149 -9.75 -19.53 3.36
CA THR A 149 -9.10 -20.33 2.32
C THR A 149 -8.07 -21.30 2.90
N VAL A 150 -7.28 -20.86 3.87
CA VAL A 150 -6.18 -21.63 4.45
C VAL A 150 -6.67 -22.67 5.47
N SER A 151 -5.89 -23.76 5.68
CA SER A 151 -6.16 -24.72 6.76
C SER A 151 -5.68 -24.20 8.12
N SER A 152 -4.62 -23.40 8.17
CA SER A 152 -4.21 -22.68 9.37
C SER A 152 -3.44 -21.41 9.02
N LEU A 153 -3.56 -20.42 9.89
CA LEU A 153 -2.85 -19.15 9.81
C LEU A 153 -2.04 -18.93 11.08
N MET A 154 -0.79 -18.54 10.93
CA MET A 154 0.14 -18.30 12.02
C MET A 154 0.85 -16.97 11.78
N PHE A 155 1.37 -16.39 12.85
CA PHE A 155 2.19 -15.17 12.80
C PHE A 155 3.60 -15.44 13.31
N GLY A 156 4.61 -14.83 12.70
CA GLY A 156 5.99 -14.85 13.14
C GLY A 156 6.89 -15.70 12.26
N GLU A 157 7.98 -16.22 12.86
CA GLU A 157 8.93 -17.10 12.17
C GLU A 157 8.58 -18.58 12.42
N ALA A 158 8.95 -19.45 11.49
CA ALA A 158 8.61 -20.87 11.55
C ALA A 158 9.05 -21.59 12.86
N CYS A 159 10.14 -21.10 13.49
CA CYS A 159 10.66 -21.63 14.75
C CYS A 159 9.91 -21.12 15.99
N SER A 160 9.14 -20.02 15.88
CA SER A 160 8.45 -19.36 17.00
C SER A 160 7.06 -18.85 16.59
N ALA A 161 6.37 -19.60 15.73
CA ALA A 161 5.08 -19.18 15.18
C ALA A 161 3.99 -19.15 16.24
N VAL A 162 3.22 -18.07 16.24
CA VAL A 162 2.02 -17.90 17.07
C VAL A 162 0.80 -18.30 16.24
N PRO A 163 0.02 -19.32 16.66
CA PRO A 163 -1.22 -19.69 15.97
C PRO A 163 -2.26 -18.59 16.07
N VAL A 164 -2.85 -18.22 14.93
CA VAL A 164 -3.93 -17.23 14.82
C VAL A 164 -5.25 -17.89 14.50
N PHE A 165 -5.25 -18.82 13.55
CA PHE A 165 -6.46 -19.52 13.11
C PHE A 165 -6.13 -20.95 12.70
N LYS A 166 -7.07 -21.87 12.94
CA LYS A 166 -7.04 -23.23 12.44
C LYS A 166 -8.46 -23.68 12.07
N LYS A 167 -8.60 -24.16 10.84
CA LYS A 167 -9.85 -24.73 10.36
C LYS A 167 -10.19 -26.00 11.17
N LYS A 168 -11.40 -26.12 11.63
CA LYS A 168 -11.91 -27.33 12.33
C LYS A 168 -12.18 -28.47 11.38
#